data_5def39e2b0a13695c463d460ae3b2a0a
#
_entry.id   5def39e2b0a13695c463d460ae3b2a0a
#
_cell.length_a   1.000
_cell.length_b   1.000
_cell.length_c   1.000
_cell.angle_alpha   90.00
_cell.angle_beta   90.00
_cell.angle_gamma   90.00
#
_symmetry.space_group_name_H-M   'P 1'
#
loop_
_entity.id
_entity.type
_entity.pdbx_description
1 polymer ?
#
loop_
_entity_poly.entity_id
_entity_poly.type
_entity_poly.pdbx_seq_one_letter_code
_entity_poly.pdbx_strand_id
1 'polypeptide(L)'
;MATVTRPPTKPPIYGVPEPLHGGPLALLRFLRSHGMLNVKYARLMARWAWLKLRWGKRLQTDGLCFVGPNVKLEIGREAVLRLGRWSWIGHGTKLRVHEGVCEIGAKSVLGQECTISAFQHVSIGRECVIADRAMLIDFDHGVVEVERPIRLQGIYKRDVRVGSNCWIGYGACILRGVTVGDNCVIGTLSVVTKDVPANAVVAGQPARLVRMRSEPATLRWR
;
A
#
# COMPACT_ATOMS: atom_id res chain seq x y z
N MET A 1 -29.74 14.03 -4.62
CA MET A 1 -29.57 12.88 -3.70
C MET A 1 -28.63 11.90 -4.38
N ALA A 2 -27.42 11.73 -3.86
CA ALA A 2 -26.53 10.68 -4.36
C ALA A 2 -27.10 9.33 -3.93
N THR A 3 -27.47 8.50 -4.89
CA THR A 3 -27.95 7.14 -4.64
C THR A 3 -26.80 6.35 -4.06
N VAL A 4 -26.83 6.07 -2.78
CA VAL A 4 -25.93 5.09 -2.17
C VAL A 4 -26.27 3.76 -2.83
N THR A 5 -25.47 3.34 -3.80
CA THR A 5 -25.61 2.01 -4.39
C THR A 5 -25.43 1.01 -3.26
N ARG A 6 -26.40 0.10 -3.12
CA ARG A 6 -26.33 -1.02 -2.18
C ARG A 6 -24.96 -1.69 -2.34
N PRO A 7 -24.30 -2.06 -1.25
CA PRO A 7 -23.09 -2.85 -1.33
C PRO A 7 -23.36 -4.07 -2.23
N PRO A 8 -22.38 -4.49 -3.03
CA PRO A 8 -22.55 -5.62 -3.93
C PRO A 8 -23.06 -6.83 -3.14
N THR A 9 -24.03 -7.55 -3.71
CA THR A 9 -24.68 -8.72 -3.08
C THR A 9 -23.73 -9.87 -2.75
N LYS A 10 -22.52 -9.85 -3.28
CA LYS A 10 -21.40 -10.70 -2.82
C LYS A 10 -20.49 -9.83 -1.96
N PRO A 11 -20.25 -10.19 -0.69
CA PRO A 11 -19.30 -9.46 0.12
C PRO A 11 -17.95 -9.41 -0.63
N PRO A 12 -17.29 -8.27 -0.68
CA PRO A 12 -15.96 -8.19 -1.25
C PRO A 12 -15.07 -9.18 -0.49
N ILE A 13 -14.10 -9.78 -1.18
CA ILE A 13 -13.14 -10.75 -0.61
C ILE A 13 -12.54 -10.24 0.71
N TYR A 14 -12.46 -8.93 0.87
CA TYR A 14 -11.93 -8.21 2.03
C TYR A 14 -12.83 -8.24 3.28
N GLY A 15 -14.13 -8.53 3.15
CA GLY A 15 -15.07 -8.54 4.26
C GLY A 15 -15.42 -9.94 4.79
N VAL A 16 -14.89 -10.99 4.20
CA VAL A 16 -15.21 -12.37 4.60
C VAL A 16 -14.18 -12.83 5.63
N PRO A 17 -14.64 -13.40 6.78
CA PRO A 17 -13.75 -14.06 7.72
C PRO A 17 -12.95 -15.15 6.99
N GLU A 18 -11.63 -15.04 7.04
CA GLU A 18 -10.76 -16.07 6.49
C GLU A 18 -10.90 -17.37 7.30
N PRO A 19 -10.77 -18.52 6.66
CA PRO A 19 -10.58 -19.76 7.39
C PRO A 19 -9.16 -19.77 7.99
N LEU A 20 -8.98 -19.02 9.08
CA LEU A 20 -7.69 -18.82 9.75
C LEU A 20 -7.04 -20.14 10.21
N HIS A 21 -7.83 -21.22 10.34
CA HIS A 21 -7.37 -22.51 10.93
C HIS A 21 -7.91 -23.75 10.20
N GLY A 22 -8.29 -23.66 8.97
CA GLY A 22 -9.07 -24.71 8.28
C GLY A 22 -8.30 -25.68 7.38
N GLY A 23 -6.98 -25.66 7.35
CA GLY A 23 -6.20 -26.54 6.48
C GLY A 23 -6.46 -26.38 4.98
N PRO A 24 -5.84 -27.23 4.11
CA PRO A 24 -5.94 -27.09 2.65
C PRO A 24 -7.35 -27.18 2.08
N LEU A 25 -8.22 -27.99 2.69
CA LEU A 25 -9.61 -28.15 2.25
C LEU A 25 -10.47 -26.93 2.51
N ALA A 26 -10.24 -26.23 3.64
CA ALA A 26 -10.96 -24.98 3.93
C ALA A 26 -10.52 -23.86 2.98
N LEU A 27 -9.24 -23.76 2.68
CA LEU A 27 -8.72 -22.85 1.68
C LEU A 27 -9.34 -23.13 0.29
N LEU A 28 -9.41 -24.39 -0.12
CA LEU A 28 -10.00 -24.77 -1.41
C LEU A 28 -11.48 -24.39 -1.48
N ARG A 29 -12.24 -24.66 -0.42
CA ARG A 29 -13.67 -24.25 -0.31
C ARG A 29 -13.81 -22.74 -0.41
N PHE A 30 -12.96 -21.99 0.30
CA PHE A 30 -12.93 -20.53 0.24
C PHE A 30 -12.65 -20.03 -1.19
N LEU A 31 -11.61 -20.53 -1.84
CA LEU A 31 -11.27 -20.16 -3.22
C LEU A 31 -12.42 -20.46 -4.19
N ARG A 32 -13.09 -21.60 -4.01
CA ARG A 32 -14.25 -21.99 -4.85
C ARG A 32 -15.44 -21.07 -4.61
N SER A 33 -15.81 -20.80 -3.36
CA SER A 33 -16.98 -19.96 -3.01
C SER A 33 -16.81 -18.51 -3.47
N HIS A 34 -15.57 -18.04 -3.61
CA HIS A 34 -15.26 -16.67 -4.07
C HIS A 34 -14.90 -16.59 -5.56
N GLY A 35 -15.11 -17.68 -6.31
CA GLY A 35 -14.83 -17.71 -7.75
C GLY A 35 -13.35 -17.50 -8.11
N MET A 36 -12.45 -17.85 -7.19
CA MET A 36 -11.00 -17.67 -7.38
C MET A 36 -10.34 -18.85 -8.11
N LEU A 37 -11.08 -19.93 -8.39
CA LEU A 37 -10.60 -21.05 -9.19
C LEU A 37 -10.77 -20.75 -10.67
N ASN A 38 -9.93 -19.86 -11.20
CA ASN A 38 -9.93 -19.52 -12.63
C ASN A 38 -8.51 -19.16 -13.09
N VAL A 39 -8.33 -19.05 -14.41
CA VAL A 39 -7.01 -18.78 -15.04
C VAL A 39 -6.36 -17.48 -14.52
N LYS A 40 -7.14 -16.45 -14.23
CA LYS A 40 -6.62 -15.19 -13.69
C LYS A 40 -5.91 -15.43 -12.36
N TYR A 41 -6.58 -16.05 -11.40
CA TYR A 41 -5.99 -16.31 -10.09
C TYR A 41 -4.88 -17.36 -10.13
N ALA A 42 -5.00 -18.38 -10.99
CA ALA A 42 -3.92 -19.35 -11.21
C ALA A 42 -2.62 -18.66 -11.68
N ARG A 43 -2.71 -17.72 -12.63
CA ARG A 43 -1.56 -16.91 -13.06
C ARG A 43 -0.98 -16.03 -11.95
N LEU A 44 -1.82 -15.42 -11.13
CA LEU A 44 -1.37 -14.59 -10.00
C LEU A 44 -0.66 -15.44 -8.94
N MET A 45 -1.20 -16.63 -8.64
CA MET A 45 -0.58 -17.57 -7.70
C MET A 45 0.76 -18.11 -8.23
N ALA A 46 0.83 -18.49 -9.52
CA ALA A 46 2.07 -18.92 -10.15
C ALA A 46 3.14 -17.83 -10.10
N ARG A 47 2.73 -16.56 -10.35
CA ARG A 47 3.63 -15.40 -10.24
C ARG A 47 4.12 -15.20 -8.81
N TRP A 48 3.23 -15.26 -7.83
CA TRP A 48 3.59 -15.17 -6.42
C TRP A 48 4.61 -16.25 -6.03
N ALA A 49 4.36 -17.51 -6.40
CA ALA A 49 5.26 -18.62 -6.12
C ALA A 49 6.64 -18.40 -6.77
N TRP A 50 6.66 -17.97 -8.04
CA TRP A 50 7.90 -17.65 -8.74
C TRP A 50 8.69 -16.51 -8.08
N LEU A 51 8.00 -15.43 -7.66
CA LEU A 51 8.64 -14.33 -6.95
C LEU A 51 9.23 -14.78 -5.61
N LYS A 52 8.53 -15.63 -4.86
CA LYS A 52 9.03 -16.23 -3.62
C LYS A 52 10.32 -17.02 -3.87
N LEU A 53 10.35 -17.83 -4.92
CA LEU A 53 11.54 -18.61 -5.28
C LEU A 53 12.70 -17.68 -5.68
N ARG A 54 12.43 -16.67 -6.52
CA ARG A 54 13.44 -15.72 -7.01
C ARG A 54 14.07 -14.87 -5.90
N TRP A 55 13.27 -14.39 -4.96
CA TRP A 55 13.71 -13.44 -3.93
C TRP A 55 14.06 -14.13 -2.58
N GLY A 56 13.64 -15.36 -2.38
CA GLY A 56 13.94 -16.15 -1.19
C GLY A 56 13.57 -15.42 0.11
N LYS A 57 14.51 -15.32 1.04
CA LYS A 57 14.31 -14.69 2.36
C LYS A 57 14.03 -13.18 2.30
N ARG A 58 14.37 -12.52 1.18
CA ARG A 58 14.15 -11.08 0.98
C ARG A 58 12.69 -10.72 0.69
N LEU A 59 11.89 -11.67 0.21
CA LEU A 59 10.44 -11.53 0.06
C LEU A 59 9.73 -12.41 1.08
N GLN A 60 9.23 -11.80 2.14
CA GLN A 60 8.48 -12.49 3.19
C GLN A 60 6.98 -12.30 2.96
N THR A 61 6.20 -13.36 3.15
CA THR A 61 4.73 -13.29 3.03
C THR A 61 4.11 -14.14 4.14
N ASP A 62 3.03 -13.68 4.74
CA ASP A 62 2.30 -14.43 5.78
C ASP A 62 1.10 -15.21 5.22
N GLY A 63 1.09 -15.47 3.90
CA GLY A 63 0.05 -16.21 3.19
C GLY A 63 0.05 -15.87 1.70
N LEU A 64 -1.07 -16.12 1.03
CA LEU A 64 -1.25 -15.80 -0.38
C LEU A 64 -1.34 -14.28 -0.59
N CYS A 65 -0.59 -13.79 -1.56
CA CYS A 65 -0.61 -12.41 -2.02
C CYS A 65 -0.80 -12.38 -3.53
N PHE A 66 -1.40 -11.32 -4.03
CA PHE A 66 -1.66 -11.17 -5.46
C PHE A 66 -0.74 -10.09 -6.04
N VAL A 67 0.15 -10.51 -6.92
CA VAL A 67 1.08 -9.60 -7.59
C VAL A 67 0.72 -9.52 -9.07
N GLY A 68 0.29 -8.35 -9.50
CA GLY A 68 -0.14 -8.07 -10.86
C GLY A 68 0.99 -8.18 -11.89
N PRO A 69 0.66 -8.15 -13.18
CA PRO A 69 1.66 -8.14 -14.23
C PRO A 69 2.51 -6.87 -14.19
N ASN A 70 3.73 -6.94 -14.72
CA ASN A 70 4.69 -5.83 -14.84
C ASN A 70 5.04 -5.14 -13.50
N VAL A 71 4.71 -5.75 -12.37
CA VAL A 71 5.20 -5.28 -11.06
C VAL A 71 6.72 -5.44 -11.02
N LYS A 72 7.42 -4.37 -10.66
CA LYS A 72 8.88 -4.34 -10.54
C LYS A 72 9.25 -4.42 -9.06
N LEU A 73 9.93 -5.51 -8.68
CA LEU A 73 10.51 -5.66 -7.35
C LEU A 73 12.01 -5.45 -7.46
N GLU A 74 12.53 -4.47 -6.73
CA GLU A 74 13.96 -4.22 -6.56
C GLU A 74 14.25 -4.33 -5.06
N ILE A 75 14.85 -5.44 -4.63
CA ILE A 75 15.12 -5.69 -3.21
C ILE A 75 16.63 -5.87 -3.03
N GLY A 76 17.24 -4.95 -2.29
CA GLY A 76 18.66 -4.96 -1.98
C GLY A 76 19.10 -6.24 -1.25
N ARG A 77 20.42 -6.43 -1.08
CA ARG A 77 20.96 -7.66 -0.50
C ARG A 77 20.49 -7.90 0.94
N GLU A 78 20.43 -6.83 1.74
CA GLU A 78 20.05 -6.84 3.16
C GLU A 78 18.63 -6.32 3.39
N ALA A 79 17.95 -5.93 2.31
CA ALA A 79 16.61 -5.38 2.36
C ALA A 79 15.55 -6.50 2.42
N VAL A 80 14.41 -6.17 3.02
CA VAL A 80 13.28 -7.08 3.15
C VAL A 80 11.99 -6.42 2.69
N LEU A 81 11.26 -7.10 1.80
CA LEU A 81 9.89 -6.78 1.45
C LEU A 81 8.94 -7.76 2.16
N ARG A 82 8.03 -7.23 2.98
CA ARG A 82 7.00 -8.03 3.66
C ARG A 82 5.63 -7.74 3.06
N LEU A 83 4.94 -8.79 2.64
CA LEU A 83 3.58 -8.70 2.11
C LEU A 83 2.64 -9.49 3.01
N GLY A 84 1.69 -8.82 3.61
CA GLY A 84 0.63 -9.44 4.39
C GLY A 84 -0.31 -10.24 3.51
N ARG A 85 -0.91 -11.28 4.06
CA ARG A 85 -1.84 -12.17 3.33
C ARG A 85 -2.97 -11.38 2.69
N TRP A 86 -3.39 -11.84 1.52
CA TRP A 86 -4.44 -11.22 0.71
C TRP A 86 -4.14 -9.79 0.27
N SER A 87 -2.89 -9.32 0.40
CA SER A 87 -2.49 -8.06 -0.20
C SER A 87 -2.52 -8.16 -1.72
N TRP A 88 -2.85 -7.05 -2.36
CA TRP A 88 -2.92 -6.94 -3.81
C TRP A 88 -1.99 -5.85 -4.30
N ILE A 89 -1.06 -6.21 -5.17
CA ILE A 89 -0.14 -5.26 -5.81
C ILE A 89 -0.55 -5.12 -7.27
N GLY A 90 -1.03 -3.94 -7.65
CA GLY A 90 -1.56 -3.64 -8.98
C GLY A 90 -0.50 -3.63 -10.08
N HIS A 91 -0.99 -3.66 -11.33
CA HIS A 91 -0.16 -3.65 -12.54
C HIS A 91 0.88 -2.50 -12.52
N GLY A 92 2.10 -2.79 -12.96
CA GLY A 92 3.13 -1.77 -13.17
C GLY A 92 3.68 -1.10 -11.91
N THR A 93 3.19 -1.48 -10.72
CA THR A 93 3.67 -0.93 -9.44
C THR A 93 5.14 -1.28 -9.21
N LYS A 94 5.89 -0.32 -8.66
CA LYS A 94 7.32 -0.42 -8.36
C LYS A 94 7.51 -0.46 -6.85
N LEU A 95 8.05 -1.57 -6.34
CA LEU A 95 8.45 -1.71 -4.94
C LEU A 95 9.97 -1.79 -4.91
N ARG A 96 10.61 -0.69 -4.52
CA ARG A 96 12.05 -0.55 -4.44
C ARG A 96 12.47 -0.51 -2.98
N VAL A 97 13.07 -1.56 -2.51
CA VAL A 97 13.60 -1.64 -1.14
C VAL A 97 15.11 -1.70 -1.27
N HIS A 98 15.74 -0.53 -1.23
CA HIS A 98 17.19 -0.39 -1.43
C HIS A 98 17.96 -0.96 -0.23
N GLU A 99 17.52 -0.56 0.96
CA GLU A 99 18.00 -1.01 2.27
C GLU A 99 16.78 -1.16 3.18
N GLY A 100 16.97 -1.65 4.40
CA GLY A 100 15.91 -1.70 5.41
C GLY A 100 14.69 -2.53 5.04
N VAL A 101 13.48 -2.02 5.32
CA VAL A 101 12.24 -2.81 5.25
C VAL A 101 11.11 -2.04 4.58
N CYS A 102 10.39 -2.71 3.69
CA CYS A 102 9.08 -2.27 3.23
C CYS A 102 8.01 -3.27 3.64
N GLU A 103 6.95 -2.81 4.29
CA GLU A 103 5.86 -3.65 4.79
C GLU A 103 4.52 -3.22 4.21
N ILE A 104 3.77 -4.17 3.67
CA ILE A 104 2.41 -3.96 3.19
C ILE A 104 1.51 -4.91 3.97
N GLY A 105 0.62 -4.34 4.78
CA GLY A 105 -0.25 -5.09 5.68
C GLY A 105 -1.27 -5.95 4.95
N ALA A 106 -1.83 -6.90 5.70
CA ALA A 106 -2.81 -7.85 5.18
C ALA A 106 -4.03 -7.14 4.59
N LYS A 107 -4.55 -7.68 3.47
CA LYS A 107 -5.73 -7.18 2.76
C LYS A 107 -5.58 -5.76 2.19
N SER A 108 -4.40 -5.17 2.22
CA SER A 108 -4.15 -3.87 1.60
C SER A 108 -4.01 -4.01 0.10
N VAL A 109 -4.59 -3.07 -0.62
CA VAL A 109 -4.61 -3.01 -2.08
C VAL A 109 -3.80 -1.82 -2.54
N LEU A 110 -2.76 -2.09 -3.32
CA LEU A 110 -2.07 -1.08 -4.10
C LEU A 110 -2.61 -1.11 -5.53
N GLY A 111 -3.04 0.03 -6.00
CA GLY A 111 -3.49 0.25 -7.37
C GLY A 111 -2.37 0.06 -8.38
N GLN A 112 -2.59 0.57 -9.57
CA GLN A 112 -1.65 0.45 -10.68
C GLN A 112 -0.57 1.54 -10.60
N GLU A 113 0.61 1.25 -11.13
CA GLU A 113 1.70 2.20 -11.33
C GLU A 113 2.13 2.97 -10.05
N CYS A 114 1.79 2.46 -8.86
CA CYS A 114 2.28 3.02 -7.61
C CYS A 114 3.81 2.91 -7.51
N THR A 115 4.44 3.79 -6.75
CA THR A 115 5.86 3.72 -6.45
C THR A 115 6.07 3.76 -4.94
N ILE A 116 6.65 2.70 -4.39
CA ILE A 116 7.13 2.70 -3.01
C ILE A 116 8.64 2.52 -3.05
N SER A 117 9.36 3.44 -2.41
CA SER A 117 10.81 3.41 -2.38
C SER A 117 11.30 3.57 -0.95
N ALA A 118 11.97 2.56 -0.43
CA ALA A 118 12.41 2.47 0.95
C ALA A 118 13.93 2.33 1.04
N PHE A 119 14.55 3.21 1.80
CA PHE A 119 15.94 3.12 2.25
C PHE A 119 16.05 2.76 3.73
N GLN A 120 15.07 3.06 4.54
CA GLN A 120 15.05 2.76 5.96
C GLN A 120 13.80 1.91 6.31
N HIS A 121 12.62 2.53 6.33
CA HIS A 121 11.40 1.81 6.64
C HIS A 121 10.17 2.50 6.05
N VAL A 122 9.46 1.81 5.18
CA VAL A 122 8.13 2.21 4.71
C VAL A 122 7.13 1.14 5.14
N SER A 123 6.13 1.51 5.93
CA SER A 123 5.08 0.60 6.36
C SER A 123 3.69 1.09 5.98
N ILE A 124 2.87 0.19 5.47
CA ILE A 124 1.45 0.38 5.20
C ILE A 124 0.70 -0.64 6.05
N GLY A 125 -0.24 -0.17 6.86
CA GLY A 125 -1.08 -1.02 7.70
C GLY A 125 -1.99 -1.94 6.90
N ARG A 126 -2.86 -2.67 7.60
CA ARG A 126 -3.83 -3.58 6.96
C ARG A 126 -5.05 -2.83 6.43
N GLU A 127 -5.74 -3.47 5.46
CA GLU A 127 -7.02 -3.01 4.94
C GLU A 127 -6.98 -1.61 4.31
N CYS A 128 -5.80 -1.19 3.85
CA CYS A 128 -5.62 0.07 3.15
C CYS A 128 -5.98 -0.05 1.67
N VAL A 129 -6.51 1.03 1.11
CA VAL A 129 -6.75 1.19 -0.33
C VAL A 129 -5.86 2.31 -0.84
N ILE A 130 -4.84 1.95 -1.59
CA ILE A 130 -3.91 2.89 -2.23
C ILE A 130 -4.30 2.97 -3.70
N ALA A 131 -4.76 4.12 -4.14
CA ALA A 131 -5.15 4.33 -5.53
C ALA A 131 -3.94 4.38 -6.47
N ASP A 132 -4.20 4.34 -7.77
CA ASP A 132 -3.16 4.31 -8.80
C ASP A 132 -2.20 5.50 -8.69
N ARG A 133 -0.94 5.27 -9.07
CA ARG A 133 0.13 6.27 -9.13
C ARG A 133 0.50 6.95 -7.81
N ALA A 134 0.02 6.44 -6.68
CA ALA A 134 0.46 6.95 -5.39
C ALA A 134 1.95 6.68 -5.17
N MET A 135 2.64 7.59 -4.46
CA MET A 135 4.06 7.50 -4.15
C MET A 135 4.30 7.60 -2.65
N LEU A 136 5.10 6.67 -2.11
CA LEU A 136 5.59 6.72 -0.74
C LEU A 136 7.10 6.58 -0.76
N ILE A 137 7.81 7.55 -0.15
CA ILE A 137 9.28 7.57 -0.08
C ILE A 137 9.76 7.98 1.31
N ASP A 138 10.76 7.31 1.84
CA ASP A 138 11.33 7.54 3.16
C ASP A 138 12.68 8.26 3.15
N PHE A 139 13.04 8.85 2.03
CA PHE A 139 14.34 9.53 1.87
C PHE A 139 14.23 10.78 1.01
N ASP A 140 15.20 11.66 1.19
CA ASP A 140 15.49 12.81 0.32
C ASP A 140 16.99 12.88 0.05
N HIS A 141 17.37 13.53 -1.04
CA HIS A 141 18.78 13.86 -1.28
C HIS A 141 19.26 14.98 -0.36
N GLY A 142 20.54 14.94 0.03
CA GLY A 142 21.21 16.03 0.72
C GLY A 142 21.30 17.26 -0.19
N VAL A 143 20.92 18.43 0.34
CA VAL A 143 20.86 19.69 -0.43
C VAL A 143 21.43 20.89 0.34
N VAL A 144 22.08 20.64 1.49
CA VAL A 144 22.50 21.71 2.42
C VAL A 144 23.74 22.44 1.92
N GLU A 145 24.66 21.74 1.29
CA GLU A 145 25.93 22.29 0.79
C GLU A 145 25.72 22.86 -0.62
N VAL A 146 25.56 24.18 -0.74
CA VAL A 146 25.21 24.85 -2.02
C VAL A 146 26.31 24.62 -3.08
N GLU A 147 27.56 24.65 -2.69
CA GLU A 147 28.72 24.52 -3.61
C GLU A 147 29.01 23.06 -3.99
N ARG A 148 28.40 22.10 -3.32
CA ARG A 148 28.60 20.67 -3.59
C ARG A 148 27.49 20.11 -4.43
N PRO A 149 27.76 19.36 -5.52
CA PRO A 149 26.72 18.71 -6.31
C PRO A 149 25.80 17.84 -5.45
N ILE A 150 24.50 17.96 -5.61
CA ILE A 150 23.47 17.23 -4.82
C ILE A 150 23.76 15.72 -4.80
N ARG A 151 24.14 15.12 -5.94
CA ARG A 151 24.45 13.69 -6.05
C ARG A 151 25.60 13.23 -5.13
N LEU A 152 26.39 14.13 -4.60
CA LEU A 152 27.53 13.85 -3.71
C LEU A 152 27.22 14.12 -2.23
N GLN A 153 26.03 14.66 -1.91
CA GLN A 153 25.66 15.00 -0.53
C GLN A 153 24.97 13.85 0.22
N GLY A 154 24.78 12.69 -0.44
CA GLY A 154 24.14 11.55 0.17
C GLY A 154 22.61 11.67 0.25
N ILE A 155 22.01 10.93 1.16
CA ILE A 155 20.56 10.90 1.39
C ILE A 155 20.21 11.00 2.87
N TYR A 156 19.10 11.68 3.16
CA TYR A 156 18.49 11.71 4.48
C TYR A 156 17.34 10.72 4.52
N LYS A 157 17.30 9.86 5.54
CA LYS A 157 16.30 8.79 5.70
C LYS A 157 15.45 9.07 6.94
N ARG A 158 14.15 8.83 6.84
CA ARG A 158 13.24 8.83 7.98
C ARG A 158 11.99 8.05 7.63
N ASP A 159 11.59 7.15 8.52
CA ASP A 159 10.47 6.24 8.32
C ASP A 159 9.21 6.93 7.78
N VAL A 160 8.51 6.22 6.89
CA VAL A 160 7.15 6.56 6.48
C VAL A 160 6.22 5.49 6.99
N ARG A 161 5.19 5.89 7.72
CA ARG A 161 4.23 4.97 8.29
C ARG A 161 2.81 5.37 7.89
N VAL A 162 2.07 4.43 7.36
CA VAL A 162 0.64 4.56 7.09
C VAL A 162 -0.09 3.55 7.97
N GLY A 163 -1.00 4.03 8.80
CA GLY A 163 -1.83 3.20 9.66
C GLY A 163 -2.77 2.29 8.88
N SER A 164 -3.65 1.60 9.59
CA SER A 164 -4.61 0.67 9.01
C SER A 164 -5.88 1.38 8.52
N ASN A 165 -6.63 0.74 7.60
CA ASN A 165 -7.91 1.24 7.08
C ASN A 165 -7.83 2.67 6.50
N CYS A 166 -6.73 2.97 5.81
CA CYS A 166 -6.51 4.25 5.15
C CYS A 166 -6.88 4.19 3.67
N TRP A 167 -7.36 5.30 3.14
CA TRP A 167 -7.54 5.50 1.71
C TRP A 167 -6.57 6.58 1.22
N ILE A 168 -5.64 6.20 0.34
CA ILE A 168 -4.70 7.11 -0.30
C ILE A 168 -5.19 7.34 -1.73
N GLY A 169 -5.52 8.58 -2.05
CA GLY A 169 -6.06 8.98 -3.34
C GLY A 169 -5.06 8.85 -4.49
N TYR A 170 -5.59 8.87 -5.73
CA TYR A 170 -4.80 8.80 -6.96
C TYR A 170 -3.66 9.82 -6.96
N GLY A 171 -2.46 9.39 -7.29
CA GLY A 171 -1.30 10.27 -7.44
C GLY A 171 -0.87 10.99 -6.16
N ALA A 172 -1.40 10.63 -4.99
CA ALA A 172 -0.99 11.25 -3.75
C ALA A 172 0.45 10.83 -3.39
N CYS A 173 1.20 11.77 -2.81
CA CYS A 173 2.58 11.58 -2.40
C CYS A 173 2.70 11.67 -0.88
N ILE A 174 3.29 10.66 -0.24
CA ILE A 174 3.64 10.67 1.18
C ILE A 174 5.15 10.74 1.27
N LEU A 175 5.65 11.83 1.86
CA LEU A 175 7.08 12.14 1.87
C LEU A 175 7.77 11.64 3.14
N ARG A 176 9.09 11.66 3.11
CA ARG A 176 9.99 11.23 4.16
C ARG A 176 9.58 11.74 5.56
N GLY A 177 9.55 10.83 6.51
CA GLY A 177 9.30 11.13 7.92
C GLY A 177 7.84 11.31 8.31
N VAL A 178 6.89 11.10 7.39
CA VAL A 178 5.47 11.28 7.66
C VAL A 178 4.87 10.02 8.28
N THR A 179 4.10 10.23 9.35
CA THR A 179 3.21 9.22 9.93
C THR A 179 1.76 9.59 9.64
N VAL A 180 1.05 8.70 8.95
CA VAL A 180 -0.41 8.79 8.75
C VAL A 180 -1.07 7.84 9.73
N GLY A 181 -1.93 8.36 10.60
CA GLY A 181 -2.68 7.56 11.58
C GLY A 181 -3.71 6.64 10.93
N ASP A 182 -4.35 5.80 11.75
CA ASP A 182 -5.39 4.88 11.27
C ASP A 182 -6.62 5.62 10.74
N ASN A 183 -7.35 4.96 9.85
CA ASN A 183 -8.63 5.44 9.30
C ASN A 183 -8.54 6.78 8.55
N CYS A 184 -7.37 7.16 8.03
CA CYS A 184 -7.19 8.42 7.32
C CYS A 184 -7.62 8.33 5.85
N VAL A 185 -7.98 9.49 5.30
CA VAL A 185 -8.19 9.68 3.87
C VAL A 185 -7.25 10.77 3.37
N ILE A 186 -6.41 10.42 2.41
CA ILE A 186 -5.55 11.35 1.70
C ILE A 186 -6.18 11.63 0.33
N GLY A 187 -6.48 12.89 0.06
CA GLY A 187 -7.11 13.30 -1.19
C GLY A 187 -6.24 13.04 -2.42
N THR A 188 -6.88 12.94 -3.57
CA THR A 188 -6.19 12.79 -4.87
C THR A 188 -5.17 13.92 -5.09
N LEU A 189 -4.00 13.58 -5.63
CA LEU A 189 -2.90 14.49 -5.94
C LEU A 189 -2.36 15.28 -4.74
N SER A 190 -2.63 14.85 -3.54
CA SER A 190 -2.15 15.52 -2.33
C SER A 190 -0.66 15.22 -2.08
N VAL A 191 0.06 16.20 -1.53
CA VAL A 191 1.44 16.04 -1.09
C VAL A 191 1.49 16.14 0.44
N VAL A 192 1.67 15.01 1.10
CA VAL A 192 1.69 14.93 2.56
C VAL A 192 3.12 15.13 3.06
N THR A 193 3.33 16.24 3.75
CA THR A 193 4.64 16.69 4.26
C THR A 193 4.71 16.73 5.79
N LYS A 194 3.61 16.45 6.49
CA LYS A 194 3.48 16.46 7.95
C LYS A 194 2.63 15.28 8.39
N ASP A 195 2.78 14.89 9.63
CA ASP A 195 1.98 13.83 10.24
C ASP A 195 0.48 14.13 10.15
N VAL A 196 -0.29 13.08 9.93
CA VAL A 196 -1.74 13.11 9.79
C VAL A 196 -2.36 12.34 10.96
N PRO A 197 -3.14 13.02 11.84
CA PRO A 197 -3.77 12.34 12.96
C PRO A 197 -4.79 11.30 12.49
N ALA A 198 -5.01 10.27 13.31
CA ALA A 198 -6.00 9.24 13.00
C ALA A 198 -7.39 9.84 12.72
N ASN A 199 -8.15 9.21 11.83
CA ASN A 199 -9.49 9.61 11.40
C ASN A 199 -9.56 10.95 10.64
N ALA A 200 -8.42 11.49 10.19
CA ALA A 200 -8.42 12.74 9.43
C ALA A 200 -8.65 12.51 7.93
N VAL A 201 -9.27 13.49 7.31
CA VAL A 201 -9.31 13.67 5.85
C VAL A 201 -8.43 14.88 5.53
N VAL A 202 -7.38 14.66 4.76
CA VAL A 202 -6.46 15.72 4.34
C VAL A 202 -6.38 15.79 2.82
N ALA A 203 -6.17 16.99 2.27
CA ALA A 203 -6.02 17.18 0.83
C ALA A 203 -5.15 18.41 0.53
N GLY A 204 -4.65 18.50 -0.71
CA GLY A 204 -3.92 19.65 -1.25
C GLY A 204 -2.40 19.46 -1.34
N GLN A 205 -1.73 20.50 -1.83
CA GLN A 205 -0.27 20.55 -2.05
C GLN A 205 0.28 21.86 -1.46
N PRO A 206 0.85 21.83 -0.24
CA PRO A 206 0.93 20.71 0.71
C PRO A 206 -0.43 20.36 1.33
N ALA A 207 -0.61 19.08 1.70
CA ALA A 207 -1.86 18.60 2.29
C ALA A 207 -2.19 19.32 3.61
N ARG A 208 -3.47 19.63 3.78
CA ARG A 208 -4.03 20.26 4.98
C ARG A 208 -5.26 19.49 5.43
N LEU A 209 -5.57 19.60 6.73
CA LEU A 209 -6.77 19.01 7.29
C LEU A 209 -8.02 19.63 6.64
N VAL A 210 -8.87 18.79 6.08
CA VAL A 210 -10.18 19.19 5.52
C VAL A 210 -11.27 18.98 6.57
N ARG A 211 -11.28 17.80 7.23
CA ARG A 211 -12.21 17.44 8.31
C ARG A 211 -11.76 16.18 9.03
N MET A 212 -12.41 15.87 10.14
CA MET A 212 -12.31 14.56 10.77
C MET A 212 -13.39 13.62 10.19
N ARG A 213 -13.11 12.31 10.09
CA ARG A 213 -14.11 11.32 9.61
C ARG A 213 -15.27 11.09 10.57
N SER A 214 -15.06 11.36 11.87
CA SER A 214 -16.09 11.30 12.90
C SER A 214 -17.15 12.40 12.80
N GLU A 215 -16.86 13.46 12.07
CA GLU A 215 -17.84 14.53 11.83
C GLU A 215 -18.90 14.03 10.83
N PRO A 216 -20.21 14.31 11.07
CA PRO A 216 -21.25 13.99 10.12
C PRO A 216 -20.87 14.56 8.75
N ALA A 217 -20.80 13.69 7.75
CA ALA A 217 -20.54 14.13 6.40
C ALA A 217 -21.78 14.89 5.90
N THR A 218 -21.82 16.19 6.10
CA THR A 218 -22.65 17.06 5.26
C THR A 218 -22.02 17.04 3.86
N LEU A 219 -22.20 15.92 3.15
CA LEU A 219 -21.78 15.77 1.77
C LEU A 219 -22.65 16.67 0.89
N ARG A 220 -22.43 17.98 0.99
CA ARG A 220 -22.80 18.90 -0.10
C ARG A 220 -21.67 18.82 -1.13
N TRP A 221 -21.76 17.87 -2.04
CA TRP A 221 -21.06 17.98 -3.30
C TRP A 221 -21.72 19.14 -4.05
N ARG A 222 -21.04 20.27 -4.13
CA ARG A 222 -21.43 21.38 -5.02
C ARG A 222 -20.86 21.13 -6.39
#